data_9d2f9032c2a139bb4d9b8e62040149c2
#
_entry.id   9d2f9032c2a139bb4d9b8e62040149c2
#
_cell.length_a   1.000
_cell.length_b   1.000
_cell.length_c   1.000
_cell.angle_alpha   90.00
_cell.angle_beta   90.00
_cell.angle_gamma   90.00
#
_symmetry.space_group_name_H-M   'P 1'
#
loop_
_entity.id
_entity.type
_entity.pdbx_description
1 polymer ?
#
loop_
_entity_poly.entity_id
_entity_poly.type
_entity_poly.pdbx_seq_one_letter_code
_entity_poly.pdbx_strand_id
1 'polypeptide(L)'
;IGYTNQTLNIPPTGNIGIITLNPESVMLGEVVVKSNRPLTAIKGDALVTNVAGSQLEHAGTANDVLTQVPMVLGRDGNFEVFGKGSPAIYINGREVQDLTQLSQLNSADIKNVEVITNPGAKYDASVKSVIRIRTKRPQGDGFSGTLRAQGVMQKYFRTVDQANFKYRTGGLELFGNFGYIGGKFQSSNRVDMLTQSSTVWNQFLTQDGFMRTNEFFAKAGFSYLFNDSHSIGAYYSNGFTKQKSEHTGISRVLTDGQPYDNISMYGRGNNNTLPKHHANLYYNGEVGKFGIDFNMDYMWRKNRNSMFNDETSDAQDNSLVNSIGVTRSRMLAEKLVFSYPFWKGGIEFGEEYTSSRFSSDYNTDASLVGDAASKVDENNIAGFVEIGQTFGQFNLGVGLRYEHVKFEYLENGQKKEDQSKTY
;
A
#
# COMPACT_ATOMS: atom_id res chain seq x y z
N ILE A 1 48.56 26.41 6.24
CA ILE A 1 47.54 25.93 5.26
C ILE A 1 47.87 26.63 3.95
N GLY A 2 48.15 25.88 2.85
CA GLY A 2 48.46 26.39 1.52
C GLY A 2 49.97 26.58 1.23
N TYR A 3 50.84 26.09 2.09
CA TYR A 3 52.29 26.08 1.88
C TYR A 3 52.88 24.73 2.28
N THR A 4 53.95 24.29 1.58
CA THR A 4 54.71 23.08 1.93
C THR A 4 55.38 23.22 3.29
N ASN A 5 55.36 22.15 4.10
CA ASN A 5 56.07 22.15 5.38
C ASN A 5 57.58 22.21 5.16
N GLN A 6 58.24 23.21 5.76
CA GLN A 6 59.70 23.32 5.79
C GLN A 6 60.23 23.13 7.21
N THR A 7 61.22 22.26 7.38
CA THR A 7 61.94 22.09 8.64
C THR A 7 63.31 22.77 8.49
N LEU A 8 63.56 23.71 9.36
CA LEU A 8 64.84 24.48 9.36
C LEU A 8 65.58 24.21 10.66
N ASN A 9 66.87 23.93 10.54
CA ASN A 9 67.76 23.88 11.71
C ASN A 9 68.16 25.31 12.11
N ILE A 10 67.80 25.72 13.31
CA ILE A 10 68.10 27.08 13.82
C ILE A 10 69.54 27.10 14.33
N PRO A 11 70.44 27.95 13.80
CA PRO A 11 71.80 28.11 14.32
C PRO A 11 71.78 28.80 15.70
N PRO A 12 72.78 28.58 16.54
CA PRO A 12 72.83 29.10 17.91
C PRO A 12 72.82 30.65 18.00
N THR A 13 73.03 31.37 16.92
CA THR A 13 73.15 32.83 16.86
C THR A 13 71.87 33.59 16.56
N GLY A 14 70.73 32.95 16.54
CA GLY A 14 69.41 33.60 16.65
C GLY A 14 68.85 34.35 15.44
N ASN A 15 69.57 34.59 14.36
CA ASN A 15 69.05 35.22 13.16
C ASN A 15 68.81 34.21 12.03
N ILE A 16 67.52 33.95 11.71
CA ILE A 16 67.10 32.91 10.76
C ILE A 16 66.98 33.40 9.32
N GLY A 17 67.17 34.74 9.09
CA GLY A 17 66.99 35.34 7.79
C GLY A 17 65.53 35.30 7.29
N ILE A 18 65.39 35.57 5.98
CA ILE A 18 64.06 35.54 5.33
C ILE A 18 63.73 34.08 4.93
N ILE A 19 62.63 33.54 5.47
CA ILE A 19 62.12 32.20 5.11
C ILE A 19 61.09 32.39 4.00
N THR A 20 61.36 31.89 2.81
CA THR A 20 60.38 31.87 1.71
C THR A 20 59.66 30.54 1.73
N LEU A 21 58.35 30.58 1.93
CA LEU A 21 57.50 29.40 1.86
C LEU A 21 57.02 29.22 0.42
N ASN A 22 57.05 27.98 -0.09
CA ASN A 22 56.52 27.65 -1.39
C ASN A 22 55.02 27.36 -1.26
N PRO A 23 54.14 28.01 -2.04
CA PRO A 23 52.73 27.73 -2.02
C PRO A 23 52.49 26.30 -2.50
N GLU A 24 51.71 25.54 -1.74
CA GLU A 24 51.22 24.22 -2.10
C GLU A 24 49.82 24.35 -2.61
N SER A 25 49.62 24.15 -3.91
CA SER A 25 48.28 24.02 -4.49
C SER A 25 47.76 22.63 -4.21
N VAL A 26 46.88 22.50 -3.22
CA VAL A 26 46.04 21.29 -3.10
C VAL A 26 45.10 21.33 -4.29
N MET A 27 45.38 20.54 -5.31
CA MET A 27 44.35 20.22 -6.31
C MET A 27 43.21 19.52 -5.57
N LEU A 28 42.10 20.22 -5.40
CA LEU A 28 40.84 19.58 -5.03
C LEU A 28 40.57 18.55 -6.11
N GLY A 29 40.50 17.26 -5.70
CA GLY A 29 40.18 16.17 -6.63
C GLY A 29 38.95 16.55 -7.43
N GLU A 30 38.97 16.23 -8.71
CA GLU A 30 37.88 16.45 -9.65
C GLU A 30 36.57 15.94 -9.02
N VAL A 31 35.67 16.85 -8.71
CA VAL A 31 34.29 16.49 -8.36
C VAL A 31 33.65 16.03 -9.66
N VAL A 32 33.73 14.71 -9.92
CA VAL A 32 32.99 14.11 -11.00
C VAL A 32 31.53 14.25 -10.65
N VAL A 33 30.90 15.30 -11.16
CA VAL A 33 29.43 15.40 -11.18
C VAL A 33 28.97 14.31 -12.13
N LYS A 34 28.70 13.10 -11.58
CA LYS A 34 27.98 12.08 -12.32
C LYS A 34 26.65 12.72 -12.69
N SER A 35 26.41 12.88 -13.99
CA SER A 35 25.13 13.34 -14.53
C SER A 35 24.05 12.42 -13.93
N ASN A 36 23.31 12.92 -12.95
CA ASN A 36 22.19 12.20 -12.38
C ASN A 36 21.16 12.06 -13.49
N ARG A 37 20.72 10.83 -13.73
CA ARG A 37 19.55 10.58 -14.58
C ARG A 37 18.43 11.49 -14.07
N PRO A 38 17.63 12.11 -14.95
CA PRO A 38 16.52 12.92 -14.50
C PRO A 38 15.68 12.12 -13.51
N LEU A 39 15.30 12.73 -12.40
CA LEU A 39 14.50 12.07 -11.36
C LEU A 39 13.23 11.49 -11.97
N THR A 40 12.64 12.22 -12.92
CA THR A 40 11.39 11.82 -13.59
C THR A 40 11.55 11.99 -15.10
N ALA A 41 11.07 11.02 -15.88
CA ALA A 41 11.09 11.05 -17.35
C ALA A 41 9.83 10.33 -17.90
N ILE A 42 9.34 10.77 -19.04
CA ILE A 42 8.27 10.09 -19.76
C ILE A 42 8.88 8.95 -20.60
N LYS A 43 8.35 7.74 -20.46
CA LYS A 43 8.70 6.57 -21.26
C LYS A 43 7.45 5.88 -21.74
N GLY A 44 7.18 5.96 -23.05
CA GLY A 44 5.95 5.43 -23.63
C GLY A 44 4.71 6.12 -23.03
N ASP A 45 3.85 5.35 -22.41
CA ASP A 45 2.62 5.76 -21.72
C ASP A 45 2.82 6.08 -20.23
N ALA A 46 4.03 5.86 -19.70
CA ALA A 46 4.34 5.96 -18.28
C ALA A 46 5.20 7.19 -17.94
N LEU A 47 4.87 7.84 -16.84
CA LEU A 47 5.75 8.77 -16.14
C LEU A 47 6.63 7.97 -15.17
N VAL A 48 7.92 7.86 -15.48
CA VAL A 48 8.89 7.04 -14.75
C VAL A 48 9.67 7.91 -13.77
N THR A 49 9.58 7.63 -12.48
CA THR A 49 10.39 8.26 -11.42
C THR A 49 11.49 7.29 -10.99
N ASN A 50 12.75 7.70 -11.12
CA ASN A 50 13.90 6.90 -10.73
C ASN A 50 14.09 7.01 -9.20
N VAL A 51 14.09 5.88 -8.50
CA VAL A 51 14.33 5.79 -7.05
C VAL A 51 15.80 5.44 -6.79
N ALA A 52 16.30 4.40 -7.46
CA ALA A 52 17.69 3.97 -7.33
C ALA A 52 18.67 5.10 -7.74
N GLY A 53 19.59 5.42 -6.84
CA GLY A 53 20.58 6.48 -7.02
C GLY A 53 20.03 7.89 -6.86
N SER A 54 18.82 8.06 -6.33
CA SER A 54 18.21 9.35 -5.99
C SER A 54 18.01 9.49 -4.47
N GLN A 55 17.57 10.66 -4.01
CA GLN A 55 17.22 10.88 -2.60
C GLN A 55 16.06 9.98 -2.15
N LEU A 56 15.17 9.57 -3.07
CA LEU A 56 14.06 8.67 -2.77
C LEU A 56 14.50 7.27 -2.31
N GLU A 57 15.73 6.87 -2.62
CA GLU A 57 16.31 5.60 -2.13
C GLU A 57 16.38 5.53 -0.61
N HIS A 58 16.44 6.68 0.05
CA HIS A 58 16.54 6.82 1.50
C HIS A 58 15.22 7.26 2.16
N ALA A 59 14.12 7.26 1.43
CA ALA A 59 12.82 7.73 1.92
C ALA A 59 12.23 6.83 3.03
N GLY A 60 12.63 5.55 3.10
CA GLY A 60 12.16 4.58 4.09
C GLY A 60 11.41 3.42 3.46
N THR A 61 10.14 3.57 3.14
CA THR A 61 9.29 2.53 2.56
C THR A 61 8.75 2.94 1.18
N ALA A 62 8.09 2.00 0.48
CA ALA A 62 7.41 2.34 -0.77
C ALA A 62 6.29 3.37 -0.55
N ASN A 63 5.62 3.36 0.61
CA ASN A 63 4.64 4.40 0.95
C ASN A 63 5.29 5.79 0.93
N ASP A 64 6.46 5.92 1.57
CA ASP A 64 7.19 7.20 1.65
C ASP A 64 7.69 7.65 0.28
N VAL A 65 8.07 6.70 -0.58
CA VAL A 65 8.44 6.98 -1.98
C VAL A 65 7.24 7.49 -2.76
N LEU A 66 6.10 6.79 -2.70
CA LEU A 66 4.90 7.12 -3.48
C LEU A 66 4.35 8.51 -3.16
N THR A 67 4.47 8.98 -1.92
CA THR A 67 4.07 10.35 -1.54
C THR A 67 4.92 11.44 -2.21
N GLN A 68 6.08 11.09 -2.76
CA GLN A 68 7.00 12.01 -3.43
C GLN A 68 7.05 11.81 -4.96
N VAL A 69 6.27 10.85 -5.48
CA VAL A 69 6.17 10.61 -6.93
C VAL A 69 5.22 11.64 -7.55
N PRO A 70 5.62 12.33 -8.63
CA PRO A 70 4.74 13.27 -9.31
C PRO A 70 3.42 12.62 -9.75
N MET A 71 2.33 13.37 -9.67
CA MET A 71 0.94 12.96 -9.95
C MET A 71 0.33 11.97 -8.94
N VAL A 72 1.07 11.49 -7.94
CA VAL A 72 0.55 10.63 -6.88
C VAL A 72 0.24 11.47 -5.64
N LEU A 73 -0.97 11.37 -5.16
CA LEU A 73 -1.43 11.95 -3.91
C LEU A 73 -1.53 10.82 -2.89
N GLY A 74 -0.74 10.88 -1.83
CA GLY A 74 -0.72 9.87 -0.77
C GLY A 74 -1.17 10.46 0.54
N ARG A 75 -2.13 9.80 1.22
CA ARG A 75 -2.54 10.13 2.57
C ARG A 75 -2.88 8.86 3.35
N ASP A 76 -2.23 8.69 4.51
CA ASP A 76 -2.51 7.60 5.44
C ASP A 76 -2.45 6.19 4.82
N GLY A 77 -1.53 5.98 3.86
CA GLY A 77 -1.35 4.71 3.15
C GLY A 77 -2.32 4.46 2.00
N ASN A 78 -3.22 5.41 1.72
CA ASN A 78 -4.06 5.41 0.52
C ASN A 78 -3.44 6.30 -0.55
N PHE A 79 -3.58 5.90 -1.80
CA PHE A 79 -2.98 6.60 -2.93
C PHE A 79 -4.03 6.91 -3.99
N GLU A 80 -3.89 8.09 -4.58
CA GLU A 80 -4.69 8.53 -5.73
C GLU A 80 -3.77 9.09 -6.81
N VAL A 81 -4.09 8.86 -8.06
CA VAL A 81 -3.44 9.55 -9.19
C VAL A 81 -4.30 10.76 -9.55
N PHE A 82 -3.65 11.92 -9.62
CA PHE A 82 -4.31 13.20 -9.86
C PHE A 82 -5.24 13.14 -11.08
N GLY A 83 -6.52 13.46 -10.87
CA GLY A 83 -7.57 13.44 -11.90
C GLY A 83 -8.04 12.05 -12.35
N LYS A 84 -7.50 10.96 -11.76
CA LYS A 84 -7.86 9.58 -12.13
C LYS A 84 -8.43 8.76 -10.96
N GLY A 85 -8.28 9.22 -9.71
CA GLY A 85 -8.70 8.51 -8.51
C GLY A 85 -7.74 7.40 -8.10
N SER A 86 -8.25 6.38 -7.41
CA SER A 86 -7.45 5.28 -6.86
C SER A 86 -6.84 4.42 -7.97
N PRO A 87 -5.51 4.24 -8.01
CA PRO A 87 -4.83 3.40 -9.00
C PRO A 87 -4.84 1.93 -8.60
N ALA A 88 -4.75 1.04 -9.57
CA ALA A 88 -4.25 -0.30 -9.35
C ALA A 88 -2.73 -0.25 -9.18
N ILE A 89 -2.19 -0.87 -8.12
CA ILE A 89 -0.77 -0.81 -7.79
C ILE A 89 -0.14 -2.18 -8.03
N TYR A 90 1.01 -2.20 -8.70
CA TYR A 90 1.74 -3.42 -9.04
C TYR A 90 3.17 -3.36 -8.51
N ILE A 91 3.66 -4.45 -7.94
CA ILE A 91 5.07 -4.64 -7.59
C ILE A 91 5.63 -5.77 -8.46
N ASN A 92 6.56 -5.45 -9.37
CA ASN A 92 7.15 -6.39 -10.33
C ASN A 92 6.10 -7.18 -11.13
N GLY A 93 5.07 -6.49 -11.62
CA GLY A 93 3.97 -7.09 -12.40
C GLY A 93 2.84 -7.71 -11.58
N ARG A 94 2.99 -7.88 -10.27
CA ARG A 94 1.97 -8.46 -9.37
C ARG A 94 1.14 -7.37 -8.74
N GLU A 95 -0.16 -7.50 -8.81
CA GLU A 95 -1.08 -6.55 -8.21
C GLU A 95 -1.01 -6.60 -6.67
N VAL A 96 -1.00 -5.43 -6.06
CA VAL A 96 -0.98 -5.26 -4.61
C VAL A 96 -2.41 -5.33 -4.09
N GLN A 97 -2.82 -6.49 -3.59
CA GLN A 97 -4.15 -6.70 -3.01
C GLN A 97 -4.26 -6.18 -1.57
N ASP A 98 -3.14 -5.98 -0.89
CA ASP A 98 -3.08 -5.45 0.47
C ASP A 98 -2.02 -4.34 0.53
N LEU A 99 -2.48 -3.10 0.70
CA LEU A 99 -1.61 -1.90 0.74
C LEU A 99 -0.54 -1.96 1.84
N THR A 100 -0.70 -2.83 2.86
CA THR A 100 0.36 -3.05 3.86
C THR A 100 1.66 -3.57 3.24
N GLN A 101 1.62 -4.18 2.05
CA GLN A 101 2.82 -4.59 1.32
C GLN A 101 3.72 -3.39 0.95
N LEU A 102 3.14 -2.22 0.72
CA LEU A 102 3.88 -1.01 0.40
C LEU A 102 4.68 -0.49 1.61
N SER A 103 4.14 -0.62 2.81
CA SER A 103 4.87 -0.28 4.05
C SER A 103 5.98 -1.27 4.39
N GLN A 104 5.91 -2.49 3.83
CA GLN A 104 6.91 -3.54 4.03
C GLN A 104 8.05 -3.50 3.01
N LEU A 105 7.85 -2.85 1.86
CA LEU A 105 8.85 -2.71 0.81
C LEU A 105 9.78 -1.53 1.14
N ASN A 106 11.08 -1.83 1.33
CA ASN A 106 12.08 -0.81 1.59
C ASN A 106 12.35 0.03 0.34
N SER A 107 12.45 1.36 0.48
CA SER A 107 12.76 2.27 -0.62
C SER A 107 14.11 1.95 -1.28
N ALA A 108 15.09 1.48 -0.51
CA ALA A 108 16.39 1.06 -1.01
C ALA A 108 16.33 -0.13 -2.00
N ASP A 109 15.27 -0.93 -1.95
CA ASP A 109 15.04 -2.05 -2.88
C ASP A 109 14.33 -1.60 -4.17
N ILE A 110 13.80 -0.38 -4.23
CA ILE A 110 13.06 0.12 -5.40
C ILE A 110 14.03 0.64 -6.45
N LYS A 111 13.82 0.22 -7.70
CA LYS A 111 14.54 0.73 -8.87
C LYS A 111 13.89 1.99 -9.42
N ASN A 112 12.60 1.91 -9.72
CA ASN A 112 11.78 3.00 -10.22
C ASN A 112 10.29 2.78 -9.92
N VAL A 113 9.53 3.87 -10.05
CA VAL A 113 8.07 3.89 -9.99
C VAL A 113 7.56 4.45 -11.32
N GLU A 114 6.60 3.79 -11.92
CA GLU A 114 5.98 4.16 -13.19
C GLU A 114 4.50 4.48 -12.93
N VAL A 115 4.05 5.65 -13.33
CA VAL A 115 2.64 6.08 -13.23
C VAL A 115 2.05 6.11 -14.63
N ILE A 116 0.99 5.32 -14.85
CA ILE A 116 0.27 5.20 -16.13
C ILE A 116 -1.12 5.77 -15.93
N THR A 117 -1.45 6.81 -16.68
CA THR A 117 -2.73 7.52 -16.58
C THR A 117 -3.78 7.04 -17.57
N ASN A 118 -3.38 6.23 -18.54
CA ASN A 118 -4.26 5.59 -19.53
C ASN A 118 -3.81 4.13 -19.69
N PRO A 119 -4.24 3.25 -18.77
CA PRO A 119 -3.87 1.84 -18.83
C PRO A 119 -4.47 1.16 -20.05
N GLY A 120 -3.70 0.27 -20.68
CA GLY A 120 -4.11 -0.49 -21.86
C GLY A 120 -5.02 -1.68 -21.51
N ALA A 121 -5.35 -2.48 -22.53
CA ALA A 121 -6.31 -3.58 -22.45
C ALA A 121 -5.92 -4.72 -21.50
N LYS A 122 -4.66 -4.81 -21.11
CA LYS A 122 -4.19 -5.82 -20.13
C LYS A 122 -4.62 -5.53 -18.69
N TYR A 123 -5.22 -4.38 -18.44
CA TYR A 123 -5.78 -4.01 -17.13
C TYR A 123 -7.31 -4.10 -17.15
N ASP A 124 -7.90 -4.33 -15.99
CA ASP A 124 -9.36 -4.34 -15.82
C ASP A 124 -9.99 -3.06 -16.39
N ALA A 125 -11.17 -3.19 -17.02
CA ALA A 125 -11.87 -2.07 -17.67
C ALA A 125 -12.24 -0.93 -16.69
N SER A 126 -12.35 -1.20 -15.40
CA SER A 126 -12.62 -0.20 -14.35
C SER A 126 -11.38 0.58 -13.92
N VAL A 127 -10.16 0.09 -14.23
CA VAL A 127 -8.89 0.68 -13.81
C VAL A 127 -8.60 1.92 -14.64
N LYS A 128 -8.60 3.09 -13.98
CA LYS A 128 -8.36 4.40 -14.61
C LYS A 128 -6.91 4.85 -14.59
N SER A 129 -6.09 4.25 -13.74
CA SER A 129 -4.67 4.52 -13.60
C SER A 129 -3.93 3.37 -12.94
N VAL A 130 -2.65 3.25 -13.22
CA VAL A 130 -1.80 2.18 -12.70
C VAL A 130 -0.50 2.76 -12.15
N ILE A 131 -0.06 2.27 -10.99
CA ILE A 131 1.28 2.50 -10.46
C ILE A 131 2.05 1.19 -10.50
N ARG A 132 3.17 1.15 -11.21
CA ARG A 132 4.08 -0.01 -11.25
C ARG A 132 5.35 0.31 -10.48
N ILE A 133 5.64 -0.44 -9.45
CA ILE A 133 6.88 -0.38 -8.67
C ILE A 133 7.79 -1.50 -9.17
N ARG A 134 8.96 -1.13 -9.66
CA ARG A 134 9.99 -2.09 -10.06
C ARG A 134 11.10 -2.09 -9.01
N THR A 135 11.44 -3.26 -8.51
CA THR A 135 12.53 -3.42 -7.56
C THR A 135 13.88 -3.60 -8.27
N LYS A 136 14.97 -3.34 -7.56
CA LYS A 136 16.31 -3.66 -8.02
C LYS A 136 16.47 -5.17 -8.12
N ARG A 137 17.26 -5.64 -9.10
CA ARG A 137 17.73 -7.02 -9.08
C ARG A 137 18.73 -7.16 -7.94
N PRO A 138 18.54 -8.12 -7.02
CA PRO A 138 19.51 -8.36 -5.98
C PRO A 138 20.86 -8.78 -6.58
N GLN A 139 21.96 -8.29 -6.03
CA GLN A 139 23.32 -8.64 -6.47
C GLN A 139 24.08 -9.27 -5.32
N GLY A 140 24.78 -10.39 -5.62
CA GLY A 140 25.64 -11.10 -4.67
C GLY A 140 24.91 -12.06 -3.74
N ASP A 141 25.66 -13.03 -3.24
CA ASP A 141 25.22 -14.00 -2.23
C ASP A 141 25.43 -13.43 -0.82
N GLY A 142 24.66 -13.88 0.14
CA GLY A 142 24.80 -13.50 1.52
C GLY A 142 23.50 -13.26 2.25
N PHE A 143 23.64 -12.78 3.47
CA PHE A 143 22.51 -12.40 4.33
C PHE A 143 22.42 -10.88 4.43
N SER A 144 21.21 -10.35 4.33
CA SER A 144 20.90 -8.94 4.58
C SER A 144 19.64 -8.82 5.43
N GLY A 145 19.57 -7.78 6.23
CA GLY A 145 18.39 -7.55 7.05
C GLY A 145 18.29 -6.11 7.53
N THR A 146 17.08 -5.73 7.91
CA THR A 146 16.77 -4.42 8.50
C THR A 146 15.92 -4.64 9.75
N LEU A 147 16.31 -4.03 10.83
CA LEU A 147 15.52 -3.95 12.05
C LEU A 147 15.10 -2.49 12.24
N ARG A 148 13.83 -2.27 12.47
CA ARG A 148 13.27 -0.95 12.81
C ARG A 148 12.48 -1.09 14.09
N ALA A 149 12.79 -0.26 15.09
CA ALA A 149 12.01 -0.11 16.29
C ALA A 149 11.67 1.36 16.48
N GLN A 150 10.41 1.68 16.65
CA GLN A 150 9.93 3.04 16.81
C GLN A 150 8.99 3.12 18.00
N GLY A 151 9.38 3.88 19.02
CA GLY A 151 8.53 4.26 20.13
C GLY A 151 7.87 5.62 19.87
N VAL A 152 6.57 5.70 20.08
CA VAL A 152 5.82 6.96 20.00
C VAL A 152 5.16 7.19 21.36
N MET A 153 5.51 8.31 22.01
CA MET A 153 4.92 8.73 23.26
C MET A 153 4.05 9.97 23.02
N GLN A 154 2.77 9.82 23.29
CA GLN A 154 1.82 10.93 23.41
C GLN A 154 1.27 10.91 24.86
N LYS A 155 -0.04 10.83 25.04
CA LYS A 155 -0.62 10.49 26.36
C LYS A 155 -0.31 9.03 26.74
N TYR A 156 -0.19 8.15 25.75
CA TYR A 156 0.10 6.73 25.91
C TYR A 156 1.27 6.32 24.99
N PHE A 157 1.97 5.28 25.42
CA PHE A 157 3.04 4.70 24.61
C PHE A 157 2.51 3.76 23.54
N ARG A 158 3.13 3.82 22.35
CA ARG A 158 2.90 2.93 21.23
C ARG A 158 4.24 2.54 20.60
N THR A 159 4.35 1.31 20.16
CA THR A 159 5.50 0.82 19.39
C THR A 159 5.12 0.40 17.99
N VAL A 160 6.06 0.56 17.06
CA VAL A 160 6.00 0.04 15.69
C VAL A 160 7.35 -0.62 15.41
N ASP A 161 7.37 -1.95 15.36
CA ASP A 161 8.57 -2.73 15.23
C ASP A 161 8.50 -3.56 13.94
N GLN A 162 9.59 -3.60 13.19
CA GLN A 162 9.71 -4.35 11.94
C GLN A 162 11.06 -5.03 11.84
N ALA A 163 11.06 -6.25 11.33
CA ALA A 163 12.24 -7.00 10.98
C ALA A 163 12.09 -7.56 9.56
N ASN A 164 13.02 -7.23 8.69
CA ASN A 164 13.10 -7.75 7.34
C ASN A 164 14.42 -8.47 7.19
N PHE A 165 14.42 -9.62 6.55
CA PHE A 165 15.65 -10.34 6.23
C PHE A 165 15.53 -11.02 4.88
N LYS A 166 16.69 -11.15 4.24
CA LYS A 166 16.88 -11.86 2.98
C LYS A 166 18.16 -12.70 3.10
N TYR A 167 18.11 -13.91 2.62
CA TYR A 167 19.26 -14.76 2.44
C TYR A 167 19.31 -15.22 1.00
N ARG A 168 20.45 -15.04 0.35
CA ARG A 168 20.64 -15.38 -1.04
C ARG A 168 21.84 -16.29 -1.20
N THR A 169 21.69 -17.32 -2.02
CA THR A 169 22.77 -18.20 -2.45
C THR A 169 22.50 -18.70 -3.88
N GLY A 170 23.39 -18.40 -4.82
CA GLY A 170 23.18 -18.65 -6.24
C GLY A 170 21.87 -18.06 -6.75
N GLY A 171 21.03 -18.88 -7.34
CA GLY A 171 19.69 -18.46 -7.84
C GLY A 171 18.61 -18.36 -6.76
N LEU A 172 18.83 -18.90 -5.55
CA LEU A 172 17.83 -18.93 -4.48
C LEU A 172 17.90 -17.67 -3.63
N GLU A 173 16.76 -17.03 -3.43
CA GLU A 173 16.55 -15.99 -2.43
C GLU A 173 15.43 -16.41 -1.48
N LEU A 174 15.73 -16.49 -0.19
CA LEU A 174 14.77 -16.64 0.90
C LEU A 174 14.54 -15.27 1.53
N PHE A 175 13.29 -14.93 1.81
CA PHE A 175 12.98 -13.66 2.46
C PHE A 175 11.91 -13.82 3.55
N GLY A 176 11.98 -12.95 4.54
CA GLY A 176 10.98 -12.84 5.58
C GLY A 176 10.79 -11.40 6.04
N ASN A 177 9.53 -11.06 6.36
CA ASN A 177 9.15 -9.79 6.92
C ASN A 177 8.27 -10.05 8.14
N PHE A 178 8.55 -9.39 9.25
CA PHE A 178 7.79 -9.46 10.48
C PHE A 178 7.51 -8.06 10.97
N GLY A 179 6.34 -7.85 11.52
CA GLY A 179 6.01 -6.58 12.11
C GLY A 179 5.05 -6.71 13.26
N TYR A 180 5.18 -5.79 14.20
CA TYR A 180 4.32 -5.64 15.34
C TYR A 180 3.99 -4.16 15.53
N ILE A 181 2.70 -3.87 15.72
CA ILE A 181 2.20 -2.55 16.12
C ILE A 181 1.42 -2.75 17.41
N GLY A 182 1.90 -2.14 18.48
CA GLY A 182 1.28 -2.30 19.79
C GLY A 182 1.18 -0.99 20.55
N GLY A 183 0.11 -0.83 21.32
CA GLY A 183 -0.01 0.30 22.19
C GLY A 183 -1.40 0.90 22.28
N LYS A 184 -1.47 2.03 22.96
CA LYS A 184 -2.70 2.77 23.21
C LYS A 184 -2.54 4.19 22.68
N PHE A 185 -3.57 4.75 22.08
CA PHE A 185 -3.59 6.15 21.67
C PHE A 185 -4.93 6.79 22.03
N GLN A 186 -4.88 8.09 22.28
CA GLN A 186 -6.07 8.88 22.56
C GLN A 186 -6.74 9.23 21.22
N SER A 187 -8.07 9.17 21.23
CA SER A 187 -8.93 9.68 20.16
C SER A 187 -9.80 10.78 20.75
N SER A 188 -9.86 11.91 20.09
CA SER A 188 -10.74 13.03 20.45
C SER A 188 -11.39 13.55 19.18
N ASN A 189 -12.70 13.55 19.14
CA ASN A 189 -13.49 13.99 18.01
C ASN A 189 -14.43 15.11 18.43
N ARG A 190 -14.54 16.12 17.59
CA ARG A 190 -15.62 17.12 17.64
C ARG A 190 -16.32 17.12 16.31
N VAL A 191 -17.63 16.97 16.31
CA VAL A 191 -18.46 16.95 15.12
C VAL A 191 -19.61 17.92 15.30
N ASP A 192 -19.73 18.87 14.40
CA ASP A 192 -20.82 19.83 14.35
C ASP A 192 -21.66 19.46 13.12
N MET A 193 -22.90 19.05 13.33
CA MET A 193 -23.82 18.63 12.28
C MET A 193 -24.97 19.61 12.18
N LEU A 194 -25.27 20.06 10.97
CA LEU A 194 -26.42 20.87 10.63
C LEU A 194 -27.31 20.10 9.67
N THR A 195 -28.54 19.84 10.09
CA THR A 195 -29.58 19.25 9.23
C THR A 195 -30.69 20.27 9.03
N GLN A 196 -30.95 20.64 7.78
CA GLN A 196 -32.00 21.57 7.39
C GLN A 196 -33.14 20.83 6.71
N SER A 197 -34.32 20.89 7.31
CA SER A 197 -35.56 20.40 6.76
C SER A 197 -36.66 21.44 7.04
N SER A 198 -37.90 21.07 7.32
CA SER A 198 -38.93 21.95 7.88
C SER A 198 -38.54 22.53 9.26
N THR A 199 -37.59 21.88 9.91
CA THR A 199 -36.98 22.24 11.21
C THR A 199 -35.47 22.21 11.04
N VAL A 200 -34.74 23.13 11.67
CA VAL A 200 -33.29 23.22 11.64
C VAL A 200 -32.73 22.50 12.86
N TRP A 201 -31.98 21.44 12.66
CA TRP A 201 -31.32 20.66 13.70
C TRP A 201 -29.82 20.95 13.73
N ASN A 202 -29.32 21.40 14.89
CA ASN A 202 -27.90 21.54 15.14
C ASN A 202 -27.47 20.54 16.20
N GLN A 203 -26.50 19.70 15.92
CA GLN A 203 -25.94 18.74 16.86
C GLN A 203 -24.44 18.97 17.01
N PHE A 204 -24.00 19.15 18.26
CA PHE A 204 -22.62 19.36 18.65
C PHE A 204 -22.14 18.16 19.47
N LEU A 205 -21.41 17.29 18.85
CA LEU A 205 -20.83 16.12 19.51
C LEU A 205 -19.38 16.38 19.89
N THR A 206 -19.05 16.14 21.15
CA THR A 206 -17.68 16.04 21.63
C THR A 206 -17.48 14.64 22.20
N GLN A 207 -16.48 13.94 21.73
CA GLN A 207 -16.20 12.56 22.12
C GLN A 207 -14.71 12.38 22.39
N ASP A 208 -14.39 11.85 23.56
CA ASP A 208 -13.04 11.52 23.99
C ASP A 208 -12.94 10.04 24.31
N GLY A 209 -11.81 9.45 23.98
CA GLY A 209 -11.60 8.03 24.22
C GLY A 209 -10.19 7.58 23.99
N PHE A 210 -10.04 6.28 23.94
CA PHE A 210 -8.78 5.65 23.56
C PHE A 210 -9.03 4.42 22.70
N MET A 211 -8.02 4.09 21.92
CA MET A 211 -7.94 2.85 21.19
C MET A 211 -6.65 2.12 21.53
N ARG A 212 -6.75 0.84 21.87
CA ARG A 212 -5.60 -0.07 22.03
C ARG A 212 -5.56 -0.99 20.83
N THR A 213 -4.41 -1.01 20.17
CA THR A 213 -4.17 -1.87 19.01
C THR A 213 -3.05 -2.85 19.35
N ASN A 214 -3.21 -4.10 18.93
CA ASN A 214 -2.17 -5.11 18.81
C ASN A 214 -2.33 -5.72 17.42
N GLU A 215 -1.36 -5.47 16.58
CA GLU A 215 -1.31 -5.99 15.23
C GLU A 215 0.02 -6.70 15.02
N PHE A 216 -0.05 -7.88 14.48
CA PHE A 216 1.11 -8.67 14.09
C PHE A 216 0.93 -9.11 12.64
N PHE A 217 2.00 -9.07 11.89
CA PHE A 217 2.07 -9.69 10.58
C PHE A 217 3.41 -10.44 10.40
N ALA A 218 3.35 -11.53 9.66
CA ALA A 218 4.50 -12.29 9.23
C ALA A 218 4.34 -12.68 7.76
N LYS A 219 5.41 -12.56 6.99
CA LYS A 219 5.49 -13.01 5.60
C LYS A 219 6.79 -13.75 5.42
N ALA A 220 6.76 -14.92 4.81
CA ALA A 220 7.94 -15.65 4.42
C ALA A 220 7.75 -16.20 2.99
N GLY A 221 8.84 -16.30 2.26
CA GLY A 221 8.79 -16.78 0.90
C GLY A 221 10.15 -17.03 0.31
N PHE A 222 10.13 -17.47 -0.93
CA PHE A 222 11.32 -17.68 -1.73
C PHE A 222 11.13 -17.16 -3.16
N SER A 223 12.23 -16.88 -3.80
CA SER A 223 12.37 -16.67 -5.23
C SER A 223 13.54 -17.51 -5.73
N TYR A 224 13.40 -18.16 -6.87
CA TYR A 224 14.44 -18.95 -7.47
C TYR A 224 14.62 -18.54 -8.94
N LEU A 225 15.82 -18.11 -9.26
CA LEU A 225 16.29 -17.83 -10.63
C LEU A 225 16.94 -19.08 -11.20
N PHE A 226 16.29 -19.75 -12.16
CA PHE A 226 16.89 -20.87 -12.87
C PHE A 226 18.04 -20.41 -13.78
N ASN A 227 17.87 -19.24 -14.38
CA ASN A 227 18.83 -18.54 -15.23
C ASN A 227 18.38 -17.05 -15.35
N ASP A 228 19.04 -16.26 -16.19
CA ASP A 228 18.74 -14.83 -16.36
C ASP A 228 17.33 -14.55 -16.91
N SER A 229 16.69 -15.54 -17.52
CA SER A 229 15.39 -15.42 -18.19
C SER A 229 14.25 -16.12 -17.46
N HIS A 230 14.50 -16.94 -16.43
CA HIS A 230 13.45 -17.72 -15.78
C HIS A 230 13.52 -17.60 -14.26
N SER A 231 12.41 -17.24 -13.67
CA SER A 231 12.24 -17.18 -12.21
C SER A 231 10.89 -17.73 -11.75
N ILE A 232 10.90 -18.39 -10.62
CA ILE A 232 9.69 -18.81 -9.88
C ILE A 232 9.80 -18.32 -8.46
N GLY A 233 8.69 -18.07 -7.82
CA GLY A 233 8.68 -17.77 -6.41
C GLY A 233 7.30 -17.91 -5.81
N ALA A 234 7.30 -18.06 -4.48
CA ALA A 234 6.09 -18.10 -3.70
C ALA A 234 6.29 -17.43 -2.36
N TYR A 235 5.22 -16.90 -1.81
CA TYR A 235 5.20 -16.46 -0.42
C TYR A 235 3.87 -16.77 0.26
N TYR A 236 3.96 -16.85 1.56
CA TYR A 236 2.81 -16.90 2.43
C TYR A 236 2.93 -15.83 3.50
N SER A 237 1.83 -15.15 3.77
CA SER A 237 1.72 -14.22 4.88
C SER A 237 0.53 -14.54 5.77
N ASN A 238 0.71 -14.29 7.04
CA ASN A 238 -0.31 -14.41 8.07
C ASN A 238 -0.24 -13.21 9.00
N GLY A 239 -1.36 -12.82 9.57
CA GLY A 239 -1.41 -11.74 10.52
C GLY A 239 -2.69 -11.76 11.35
N PHE A 240 -2.69 -10.94 12.38
CA PHE A 240 -3.89 -10.63 13.15
C PHE A 240 -3.88 -9.17 13.56
N THR A 241 -5.07 -8.60 13.70
CA THR A 241 -5.28 -7.30 14.34
C THR A 241 -6.29 -7.49 15.46
N LYS A 242 -5.95 -7.05 16.66
CA LYS A 242 -6.85 -6.95 17.81
C LYS A 242 -6.91 -5.51 18.26
N GLN A 243 -8.08 -4.92 18.18
CA GLN A 243 -8.30 -3.53 18.51
C GLN A 243 -9.43 -3.41 19.52
N LYS A 244 -9.22 -2.64 20.58
CA LYS A 244 -10.21 -2.29 21.59
C LYS A 244 -10.31 -0.79 21.65
N SER A 245 -11.53 -0.28 21.60
CA SER A 245 -11.83 1.15 21.80
C SER A 245 -12.77 1.34 22.97
N GLU A 246 -12.63 2.48 23.62
CA GLU A 246 -13.54 2.96 24.66
C GLU A 246 -13.63 4.46 24.52
N HIS A 247 -14.83 4.99 24.57
CA HIS A 247 -15.08 6.41 24.40
C HIS A 247 -16.27 6.86 25.26
N THR A 248 -16.21 8.11 25.67
CA THR A 248 -17.31 8.85 26.28
C THR A 248 -17.57 10.10 25.46
N GLY A 249 -18.80 10.53 25.38
CA GLY A 249 -19.15 11.72 24.62
C GLY A 249 -20.38 12.43 25.16
N ILE A 250 -20.51 13.69 24.79
CA ILE A 250 -21.69 14.51 25.03
C ILE A 250 -22.12 15.10 23.70
N SER A 251 -23.38 14.93 23.37
CA SER A 251 -24.01 15.54 22.23
C SER A 251 -25.07 16.53 22.69
N ARG A 252 -24.93 17.78 22.29
CA ARG A 252 -25.96 18.83 22.50
C ARG A 252 -26.73 18.99 21.20
N VAL A 253 -28.07 18.86 21.29
CA VAL A 253 -28.97 19.01 20.18
C VAL A 253 -29.81 20.29 20.33
N LEU A 254 -29.84 21.12 19.31
CA LEU A 254 -30.69 22.30 19.23
C LEU A 254 -31.68 22.14 18.09
N THR A 255 -32.89 22.63 18.28
CA THR A 255 -33.95 22.69 17.26
C THR A 255 -34.35 24.15 17.07
N ASP A 256 -34.22 24.63 15.82
CA ASP A 256 -34.45 26.04 15.46
C ASP A 256 -33.71 27.01 16.40
N GLY A 257 -32.47 26.64 16.80
CA GLY A 257 -31.61 27.41 17.69
C GLY A 257 -31.93 27.30 19.17
N GLN A 258 -32.97 26.56 19.57
CA GLN A 258 -33.33 26.33 20.97
C GLN A 258 -32.78 24.97 21.46
N PRO A 259 -32.31 24.86 22.71
CA PRO A 259 -31.91 23.60 23.31
C PRO A 259 -33.06 22.57 23.24
N TYR A 260 -32.77 21.39 22.72
CA TYR A 260 -33.73 20.31 22.60
C TYR A 260 -33.34 19.09 23.47
N ASP A 261 -32.06 18.66 23.37
CA ASP A 261 -31.62 17.45 24.05
C ASP A 261 -30.11 17.55 24.41
N ASN A 262 -29.72 16.89 25.51
CA ASN A 262 -28.34 16.57 25.81
C ASN A 262 -28.21 15.05 25.95
N ILE A 263 -27.38 14.47 25.12
CA ILE A 263 -27.17 13.01 25.07
C ILE A 263 -25.78 12.74 25.63
N SER A 264 -25.70 12.00 26.72
CA SER A 264 -24.45 11.45 27.24
C SER A 264 -24.27 10.04 26.67
N MET A 265 -23.09 9.75 26.17
CA MET A 265 -22.80 8.47 25.54
C MET A 265 -21.53 7.82 26.08
N TYR A 266 -21.60 6.54 26.27
CA TYR A 266 -20.47 5.67 26.54
C TYR A 266 -20.46 4.54 25.53
N GLY A 267 -19.30 4.30 24.93
CA GLY A 267 -19.16 3.23 23.96
C GLY A 267 -17.87 2.44 24.15
N ARG A 268 -17.94 1.17 23.83
CA ARG A 268 -16.77 0.30 23.73
C ARG A 268 -16.89 -0.60 22.52
N GLY A 269 -15.75 -0.77 21.83
CA GLY A 269 -15.68 -1.59 20.63
C GLY A 269 -14.52 -2.58 20.69
N ASN A 270 -14.72 -3.74 20.06
CA ASN A 270 -13.64 -4.65 19.75
C ASN A 270 -13.69 -4.96 18.24
N ASN A 271 -12.57 -4.78 17.58
CA ASN A 271 -12.40 -5.12 16.17
C ASN A 271 -11.23 -6.09 16.04
N ASN A 272 -11.52 -7.32 15.66
CA ASN A 272 -10.53 -8.39 15.58
C ASN A 272 -10.54 -8.99 14.18
N THR A 273 -9.41 -8.90 13.49
CA THR A 273 -9.17 -9.61 12.24
C THR A 273 -8.28 -10.81 12.53
N LEU A 274 -8.85 -12.00 12.45
CA LEU A 274 -8.16 -13.27 12.70
C LEU A 274 -8.98 -14.43 12.15
N PRO A 275 -8.46 -15.27 11.28
CA PRO A 275 -7.15 -15.17 10.63
C PRO A 275 -7.12 -14.18 9.45
N LYS A 276 -5.92 -13.80 9.03
CA LYS A 276 -5.65 -13.06 7.80
C LYS A 276 -4.54 -13.82 7.07
N HIS A 277 -4.88 -14.51 5.99
CA HIS A 277 -3.96 -15.33 5.21
C HIS A 277 -3.84 -14.77 3.80
N HIS A 278 -2.64 -14.80 3.24
CA HIS A 278 -2.39 -14.49 1.85
C HIS A 278 -1.26 -15.39 1.35
N ALA A 279 -1.52 -16.14 0.29
CA ALA A 279 -0.54 -16.95 -0.42
C ALA A 279 -0.42 -16.44 -1.87
N ASN A 280 0.79 -16.41 -2.38
CA ASN A 280 1.06 -16.02 -3.77
C ASN A 280 2.04 -17.00 -4.39
N LEU A 281 1.83 -17.29 -5.66
CA LEU A 281 2.73 -18.05 -6.54
C LEU A 281 2.93 -17.25 -7.81
N TYR A 282 4.15 -17.17 -8.30
CA TYR A 282 4.44 -16.50 -9.56
C TYR A 282 5.53 -17.22 -10.36
N TYR A 283 5.47 -17.05 -11.66
CA TYR A 283 6.50 -17.44 -12.61
C TYR A 283 6.69 -16.31 -13.63
N ASN A 284 7.94 -16.00 -13.94
CA ASN A 284 8.30 -15.10 -15.03
C ASN A 284 9.41 -15.73 -15.84
N GLY A 285 9.26 -15.80 -17.16
CA GLY A 285 10.23 -16.47 -18.01
C GLY A 285 10.15 -16.09 -19.47
N GLU A 286 11.20 -16.44 -20.22
CA GLU A 286 11.29 -16.24 -21.67
C GLU A 286 11.65 -17.55 -22.36
N VAL A 287 10.79 -18.03 -23.27
CA VAL A 287 11.05 -19.21 -24.12
C VAL A 287 11.25 -18.74 -25.56
N GLY A 288 12.49 -18.68 -26.01
CA GLY A 288 12.85 -18.07 -27.28
C GLY A 288 12.58 -16.55 -27.24
N LYS A 289 11.57 -16.10 -27.98
CA LYS A 289 11.10 -14.70 -27.98
C LYS A 289 9.81 -14.49 -27.21
N PHE A 290 9.21 -15.58 -26.68
CA PHE A 290 7.99 -15.48 -25.91
C PHE A 290 8.32 -15.19 -24.44
N GLY A 291 7.85 -14.06 -23.94
CA GLY A 291 7.78 -13.79 -22.51
C GLY A 291 6.53 -14.43 -21.91
N ILE A 292 6.65 -14.96 -20.70
CA ILE A 292 5.57 -15.58 -19.92
C ILE A 292 5.59 -14.92 -18.54
N ASP A 293 4.45 -14.38 -18.11
CA ASP A 293 4.26 -13.84 -16.78
C ASP A 293 2.99 -14.47 -16.18
N PHE A 294 3.16 -15.25 -15.12
CA PHE A 294 2.09 -15.90 -14.38
C PHE A 294 2.09 -15.43 -12.95
N ASN A 295 0.92 -15.09 -12.44
CA ASN A 295 0.72 -14.72 -11.04
C ASN A 295 -0.59 -15.30 -10.52
N MET A 296 -0.57 -15.86 -9.31
CA MET A 296 -1.73 -16.37 -8.60
C MET A 296 -1.72 -15.93 -7.15
N ASP A 297 -2.83 -15.37 -6.68
CA ASP A 297 -3.04 -14.93 -5.32
C ASP A 297 -4.23 -15.65 -4.69
N TYR A 298 -4.08 -16.09 -3.46
CA TYR A 298 -5.16 -16.61 -2.64
C TYR A 298 -5.20 -15.85 -1.32
N MET A 299 -6.36 -15.26 -1.00
CA MET A 299 -6.58 -14.51 0.22
C MET A 299 -7.76 -15.06 1.00
N TRP A 300 -7.61 -15.12 2.32
CA TRP A 300 -8.69 -15.45 3.23
C TRP A 300 -8.54 -14.66 4.53
N ARG A 301 -9.63 -13.99 4.93
CA ARG A 301 -9.68 -13.27 6.20
C ARG A 301 -11.04 -13.35 6.83
N LYS A 302 -11.06 -13.28 8.16
CA LYS A 302 -12.25 -13.12 8.97
C LYS A 302 -12.07 -11.93 9.89
N ASN A 303 -13.06 -11.08 9.94
CA ASN A 303 -13.13 -9.98 10.88
C ASN A 303 -14.35 -10.15 11.78
N ARG A 304 -14.20 -9.85 13.07
CA ARG A 304 -15.29 -9.77 14.03
C ARG A 304 -15.24 -8.41 14.70
N ASN A 305 -16.29 -7.65 14.54
CA ASN A 305 -16.52 -6.39 15.21
C ASN A 305 -17.64 -6.56 16.24
N SER A 306 -17.45 -6.06 17.45
CA SER A 306 -18.51 -5.95 18.44
C SER A 306 -18.52 -4.55 19.02
N MET A 307 -19.69 -4.01 19.22
CA MET A 307 -19.91 -2.66 19.70
C MET A 307 -20.96 -2.68 20.82
N PHE A 308 -20.70 -1.93 21.86
CA PHE A 308 -21.61 -1.64 22.93
C PHE A 308 -21.73 -0.12 23.03
N ASN A 309 -22.94 0.40 22.98
CA ASN A 309 -23.27 1.81 23.18
C ASN A 309 -24.33 1.94 24.27
N ASP A 310 -24.10 2.85 25.18
CA ASP A 310 -25.00 3.26 26.25
C ASP A 310 -25.22 4.77 26.11
N GLU A 311 -26.46 5.17 25.89
CA GLU A 311 -26.85 6.55 25.63
C GLU A 311 -27.94 6.97 26.60
N THR A 312 -27.71 8.09 27.32
CA THR A 312 -28.68 8.71 28.20
C THR A 312 -29.08 10.04 27.60
N SER A 313 -30.36 10.27 27.41
CA SER A 313 -30.96 11.44 26.77
C SER A 313 -31.85 12.20 27.79
N ASP A 314 -31.87 13.54 27.68
CA ASP A 314 -32.77 14.37 28.48
C ASP A 314 -34.20 14.41 27.89
N ALA A 315 -34.32 14.20 26.56
CA ALA A 315 -35.59 14.33 25.81
C ALA A 315 -36.19 13.01 25.36
N GLN A 316 -35.42 11.90 25.38
CA GLN A 316 -35.83 10.62 24.89
C GLN A 316 -35.53 9.50 25.89
N ASP A 317 -36.04 8.31 25.67
CA ASP A 317 -35.68 7.13 26.47
C ASP A 317 -34.22 6.78 26.30
N ASN A 318 -33.60 6.33 27.38
CA ASN A 318 -32.23 5.83 27.37
C ASN A 318 -32.11 4.63 26.43
N SER A 319 -31.01 4.55 25.71
CA SER A 319 -30.74 3.51 24.72
C SER A 319 -29.50 2.72 25.10
N LEU A 320 -29.62 1.40 25.13
CA LEU A 320 -28.51 0.50 25.32
C LEU A 320 -28.49 -0.47 24.11
N VAL A 321 -27.40 -0.42 23.33
CA VAL A 321 -27.30 -1.19 22.11
C VAL A 321 -26.03 -2.03 22.09
N ASN A 322 -26.19 -3.32 21.85
CA ASN A 322 -25.11 -4.23 21.51
C ASN A 322 -25.22 -4.62 20.04
N SER A 323 -24.08 -4.67 19.38
CA SER A 323 -24.01 -5.22 18.02
C SER A 323 -22.77 -6.07 17.82
N ILE A 324 -22.91 -7.07 16.96
CA ILE A 324 -21.84 -7.97 16.55
C ILE A 324 -21.91 -8.14 15.05
N GLY A 325 -20.83 -7.75 14.38
CA GLY A 325 -20.63 -8.01 12.96
C GLY A 325 -19.53 -9.06 12.73
N VAL A 326 -19.77 -10.01 11.85
CA VAL A 326 -18.76 -10.99 11.43
C VAL A 326 -18.68 -10.97 9.91
N THR A 327 -17.54 -10.53 9.38
CA THR A 327 -17.30 -10.59 7.94
C THR A 327 -16.27 -11.66 7.60
N ARG A 328 -16.48 -12.36 6.49
CA ARG A 328 -15.55 -13.33 5.92
C ARG A 328 -15.33 -12.99 4.47
N SER A 329 -14.07 -12.99 4.06
CA SER A 329 -13.68 -12.70 2.68
C SER A 329 -12.71 -13.77 2.20
N ARG A 330 -12.95 -14.29 0.99
CA ARG A 330 -12.08 -15.22 0.29
C ARG A 330 -11.94 -14.74 -1.15
N MET A 331 -10.73 -14.77 -1.67
CA MET A 331 -10.43 -14.41 -3.06
C MET A 331 -9.37 -15.35 -3.63
N LEU A 332 -9.58 -15.76 -4.86
CA LEU A 332 -8.57 -16.36 -5.73
C LEU A 332 -8.47 -15.48 -6.97
N ALA A 333 -7.28 -15.03 -7.29
CA ALA A 333 -7.00 -14.27 -8.50
C ALA A 333 -5.84 -14.92 -9.23
N GLU A 334 -5.97 -15.05 -10.55
CA GLU A 334 -4.97 -15.62 -11.44
C GLU A 334 -4.84 -14.72 -12.67
N LYS A 335 -3.60 -14.54 -13.13
CA LYS A 335 -3.30 -13.80 -14.36
C LYS A 335 -2.15 -14.46 -15.09
N LEU A 336 -2.34 -14.74 -16.38
CA LEU A 336 -1.33 -15.28 -17.28
C LEU A 336 -1.19 -14.36 -18.49
N VAL A 337 0.01 -13.84 -18.69
CA VAL A 337 0.33 -12.94 -19.80
C VAL A 337 1.45 -13.52 -20.64
N PHE A 338 1.25 -13.50 -21.93
CA PHE A 338 2.27 -13.80 -22.93
C PHE A 338 2.67 -12.52 -23.64
N SER A 339 3.96 -12.32 -23.87
CA SER A 339 4.50 -11.22 -24.65
C SER A 339 5.40 -11.74 -25.78
N TYR A 340 5.36 -11.05 -26.93
CA TYR A 340 6.20 -11.39 -28.07
C TYR A 340 6.65 -10.12 -28.78
N PRO A 341 7.96 -9.94 -29.07
CA PRO A 341 8.43 -8.82 -29.87
C PRO A 341 7.89 -8.94 -31.30
N PHE A 342 7.17 -7.93 -31.74
CA PHE A 342 6.55 -7.91 -33.04
C PHE A 342 6.84 -6.58 -33.75
N TRP A 343 7.49 -6.68 -34.92
CA TRP A 343 7.89 -5.56 -35.78
C TRP A 343 8.72 -4.49 -35.01
N LYS A 344 8.19 -3.27 -34.80
CA LYS A 344 8.86 -2.16 -34.09
C LYS A 344 8.38 -2.01 -32.63
N GLY A 345 7.75 -3.02 -32.09
CA GLY A 345 7.18 -3.03 -30.75
C GLY A 345 6.93 -4.43 -30.25
N GLY A 346 5.73 -4.70 -29.74
CA GLY A 346 5.36 -5.99 -29.21
C GLY A 346 3.87 -6.25 -29.27
N ILE A 347 3.52 -7.50 -29.06
CA ILE A 347 2.18 -7.98 -28.80
C ILE A 347 2.15 -8.60 -27.42
N GLU A 348 1.14 -8.24 -26.61
CA GLU A 348 0.82 -8.89 -25.34
C GLU A 348 -0.58 -9.49 -25.44
N PHE A 349 -0.77 -10.70 -24.94
CA PHE A 349 -2.08 -11.32 -24.82
C PHE A 349 -2.12 -12.20 -23.58
N GLY A 350 -3.30 -12.41 -23.05
CA GLY A 350 -3.40 -13.18 -21.82
C GLY A 350 -4.83 -13.35 -21.34
N GLU A 351 -4.91 -13.99 -20.19
CA GLU A 351 -6.14 -14.22 -19.47
C GLU A 351 -6.04 -13.77 -18.00
N GLU A 352 -7.18 -13.53 -17.40
CA GLU A 352 -7.32 -13.19 -15.99
C GLU A 352 -8.58 -13.84 -15.46
N TYR A 353 -8.46 -14.48 -14.30
CA TYR A 353 -9.57 -15.06 -13.55
C TYR A 353 -9.56 -14.57 -12.14
N THR A 354 -10.69 -14.05 -11.67
CA THR A 354 -10.87 -13.68 -10.27
C THR A 354 -12.16 -14.28 -9.74
N SER A 355 -12.08 -14.92 -8.59
CA SER A 355 -13.23 -15.41 -7.84
C SER A 355 -13.18 -14.86 -6.44
N SER A 356 -14.19 -14.09 -6.06
CA SER A 356 -14.31 -13.54 -4.72
C SER A 356 -15.62 -13.94 -4.06
N ARG A 357 -15.54 -14.18 -2.77
CA ARG A 357 -16.69 -14.43 -1.92
C ARG A 357 -16.58 -13.59 -0.68
N PHE A 358 -17.63 -12.84 -0.40
CA PHE A 358 -17.75 -12.04 0.80
C PHE A 358 -19.05 -12.42 1.53
N SER A 359 -19.01 -12.56 2.85
CA SER A 359 -20.19 -12.67 3.68
C SER A 359 -20.09 -11.76 4.89
N SER A 360 -21.20 -11.17 5.28
CA SER A 360 -21.34 -10.33 6.45
C SER A 360 -22.59 -10.73 7.22
N ASP A 361 -22.41 -11.10 8.47
CA ASP A 361 -23.48 -11.38 9.43
C ASP A 361 -23.45 -10.24 10.46
N TYR A 362 -24.55 -9.53 10.63
CA TYR A 362 -24.72 -8.45 11.60
C TYR A 362 -25.92 -8.78 12.49
N ASN A 363 -25.70 -8.77 13.80
CA ASN A 363 -26.74 -8.96 14.79
C ASN A 363 -26.71 -7.80 15.77
N THR A 364 -27.88 -7.33 16.17
CA THR A 364 -28.03 -6.19 17.08
C THR A 364 -29.31 -6.34 17.92
N ASP A 365 -29.29 -5.77 19.12
CA ASP A 365 -30.46 -5.61 19.97
C ASP A 365 -31.10 -4.21 19.82
N ALA A 366 -30.63 -3.40 18.86
CA ALA A 366 -31.22 -2.09 18.58
C ALA A 366 -32.66 -2.24 18.06
N SER A 367 -33.58 -1.41 18.59
CA SER A 367 -35.00 -1.45 18.24
C SER A 367 -35.30 -0.97 16.80
N LEU A 368 -34.47 -0.07 16.27
CA LEU A 368 -34.68 0.57 14.96
C LEU A 368 -33.95 -0.14 13.80
N VAL A 369 -33.00 -1.00 14.12
CA VAL A 369 -32.17 -1.70 13.12
C VAL A 369 -32.23 -3.18 13.42
N GLY A 370 -32.64 -3.98 12.45
CA GLY A 370 -32.70 -5.44 12.60
C GLY A 370 -31.39 -6.13 12.25
N ASP A 371 -31.34 -7.41 12.53
CA ASP A 371 -30.29 -8.31 12.07
C ASP A 371 -30.22 -8.34 10.55
N ALA A 372 -29.01 -8.42 10.01
CA ALA A 372 -28.78 -8.47 8.58
C ALA A 372 -27.68 -9.49 8.25
N ALA A 373 -27.94 -10.29 7.23
CA ALA A 373 -26.96 -11.20 6.66
C ALA A 373 -26.84 -10.94 5.17
N SER A 374 -25.62 -10.74 4.70
CA SER A 374 -25.35 -10.55 3.27
C SER A 374 -24.28 -11.50 2.77
N LYS A 375 -24.39 -11.88 1.51
CA LYS A 375 -23.41 -12.68 0.80
C LYS A 375 -23.28 -12.19 -0.62
N VAL A 376 -22.04 -12.00 -1.03
CA VAL A 376 -21.65 -11.64 -2.40
C VAL A 376 -20.75 -12.73 -2.93
N ASP A 377 -21.09 -13.27 -4.08
CA ASP A 377 -20.25 -14.15 -4.90
C ASP A 377 -20.00 -13.45 -6.24
N GLU A 378 -18.74 -13.21 -6.58
CA GLU A 378 -18.34 -12.61 -7.84
C GLU A 378 -17.27 -13.46 -8.52
N ASN A 379 -17.48 -13.73 -9.81
CA ASN A 379 -16.52 -14.40 -10.66
C ASN A 379 -16.31 -13.54 -11.91
N ASN A 380 -15.08 -13.24 -12.20
CA ASN A 380 -14.65 -12.49 -13.38
C ASN A 380 -13.68 -13.34 -14.19
N ILE A 381 -13.94 -13.49 -15.48
CA ILE A 381 -13.01 -14.07 -16.45
C ILE A 381 -12.80 -13.06 -17.57
N ALA A 382 -11.54 -12.80 -17.89
CA ALA A 382 -11.18 -11.88 -18.94
C ALA A 382 -10.09 -12.45 -19.85
N GLY A 383 -10.16 -12.09 -21.13
CA GLY A 383 -9.10 -12.33 -22.11
C GLY A 383 -8.77 -11.03 -22.81
N PHE A 384 -7.51 -10.79 -23.11
CA PHE A 384 -7.09 -9.57 -23.78
C PHE A 384 -5.97 -9.81 -24.80
N VAL A 385 -5.87 -8.89 -25.75
CA VAL A 385 -4.75 -8.74 -26.67
C VAL A 385 -4.44 -7.24 -26.85
N GLU A 386 -3.16 -6.91 -26.82
CA GLU A 386 -2.68 -5.54 -27.01
C GLU A 386 -1.46 -5.55 -27.95
N ILE A 387 -1.43 -4.64 -28.91
CA ILE A 387 -0.32 -4.46 -29.87
C ILE A 387 0.19 -3.04 -29.69
N GLY A 388 1.45 -2.91 -29.32
CA GLY A 388 2.17 -1.64 -29.22
C GLY A 388 3.22 -1.52 -30.33
N GLN A 389 3.29 -0.37 -31.01
CA GLN A 389 4.28 -0.11 -32.07
C GLN A 389 4.88 1.29 -31.90
N THR A 390 6.19 1.42 -32.18
CA THR A 390 6.92 2.68 -32.09
C THR A 390 7.38 3.15 -33.44
N PHE A 391 6.96 4.35 -33.87
CA PHE A 391 7.31 4.98 -35.15
C PHE A 391 8.02 6.31 -34.89
N GLY A 392 9.34 6.28 -34.76
CA GLY A 392 10.13 7.46 -34.40
C GLY A 392 9.78 7.99 -33.00
N GLN A 393 9.11 9.14 -32.95
CA GLN A 393 8.64 9.72 -31.68
C GLN A 393 7.18 9.34 -31.32
N PHE A 394 6.49 8.62 -32.20
CA PHE A 394 5.10 8.21 -32.00
C PHE A 394 5.03 6.79 -31.46
N ASN A 395 4.24 6.60 -30.41
CA ASN A 395 3.87 5.30 -29.89
C ASN A 395 2.39 5.08 -30.16
N LEU A 396 2.05 3.97 -30.81
CA LEU A 396 0.68 3.56 -31.09
C LEU A 396 0.39 2.26 -30.34
N GLY A 397 -0.65 2.26 -29.54
CA GLY A 397 -1.16 1.07 -28.85
C GLY A 397 -2.62 0.83 -29.24
N VAL A 398 -2.94 -0.42 -29.57
CA VAL A 398 -4.30 -0.89 -29.85
C VAL A 398 -4.51 -2.17 -29.05
N GLY A 399 -5.60 -2.24 -28.30
CA GLY A 399 -5.93 -3.40 -27.50
C GLY A 399 -7.42 -3.72 -27.55
N LEU A 400 -7.71 -5.00 -27.35
CA LEU A 400 -9.04 -5.54 -27.15
C LEU A 400 -9.05 -6.33 -25.85
N ARG A 401 -10.09 -6.16 -25.04
CA ARG A 401 -10.37 -6.94 -23.85
C ARG A 401 -11.82 -7.43 -23.92
N TYR A 402 -11.98 -8.72 -23.69
CA TYR A 402 -13.26 -9.35 -23.41
C TYR A 402 -13.31 -9.68 -21.93
N GLU A 403 -14.36 -9.30 -21.26
CA GLU A 403 -14.53 -9.53 -19.83
C GLU A 403 -15.95 -9.99 -19.56
N HIS A 404 -16.09 -11.05 -18.78
CA HIS A 404 -17.37 -11.59 -18.35
C HIS A 404 -17.42 -11.69 -16.83
N VAL A 405 -18.31 -10.91 -16.24
CA VAL A 405 -18.52 -10.83 -14.79
C VAL A 405 -19.84 -11.46 -14.43
N LYS A 406 -19.80 -12.44 -13.53
CA LYS A 406 -20.98 -13.01 -12.88
C LYS A 406 -20.99 -12.56 -11.42
N PHE A 407 -22.06 -11.86 -11.04
CA PHE A 407 -22.25 -11.30 -9.71
C PHE A 407 -23.57 -11.80 -9.11
N GLU A 408 -23.52 -12.30 -7.88
CA GLU A 408 -24.69 -12.71 -7.12
C GLU A 408 -24.67 -12.04 -5.74
N TYR A 409 -25.79 -11.40 -5.38
CA TYR A 409 -25.99 -10.81 -4.07
C TYR A 409 -27.21 -11.42 -3.37
N LEU A 410 -27.00 -11.96 -2.16
CA LEU A 410 -28.04 -12.42 -1.27
C LEU A 410 -28.10 -11.51 -0.04
N GLU A 411 -29.32 -11.19 0.37
CA GLU A 411 -29.61 -10.50 1.61
C GLU A 411 -30.63 -11.30 2.41
N ASN A 412 -30.28 -11.65 3.65
CA ASN A 412 -31.10 -12.48 4.53
C ASN A 412 -31.58 -13.80 3.87
N GLY A 413 -30.67 -14.40 3.08
CA GLY A 413 -30.94 -15.63 2.33
C GLY A 413 -31.77 -15.44 1.05
N GLN A 414 -32.27 -14.25 0.77
CA GLN A 414 -32.99 -13.94 -0.46
C GLN A 414 -32.07 -13.36 -1.50
N LYS A 415 -32.13 -13.87 -2.73
CA LYS A 415 -31.41 -13.32 -3.86
C LYS A 415 -31.98 -11.95 -4.22
N LYS A 416 -31.18 -10.90 -4.12
CA LYS A 416 -31.54 -9.52 -4.44
C LYS A 416 -31.01 -9.11 -5.81
N GLU A 417 -29.86 -9.64 -6.19
CA GLU A 417 -29.24 -9.33 -7.46
C GLU A 417 -28.54 -10.56 -8.02
N ASP A 418 -28.71 -10.78 -9.30
CA ASP A 418 -28.05 -11.81 -10.10
C ASP A 418 -27.76 -11.21 -11.48
N GLN A 419 -26.51 -10.85 -11.70
CA GLN A 419 -26.09 -10.18 -12.92
C GLN A 419 -25.02 -11.01 -13.63
N SER A 420 -25.14 -11.07 -14.94
CA SER A 420 -24.12 -11.60 -15.83
C SER A 420 -23.89 -10.53 -16.91
N LYS A 421 -22.72 -9.89 -16.86
CA LYS A 421 -22.38 -8.79 -17.76
C LYS A 421 -21.14 -9.14 -18.55
N THR A 422 -21.14 -8.72 -19.83
CA THR A 422 -20.02 -8.86 -20.72
C THR A 422 -19.62 -7.47 -21.21
N TYR A 423 -18.33 -7.21 -21.21
CA TYR A 423 -17.73 -5.94 -21.63
C TYR A 423 -16.73 -6.17 -22.75
#